data_7524dc29bdba8aad67b65c0b553fe43d
#
_entry.id   7524dc29bdba8aad67b65c0b553fe43d
#
_cell.length_a   1.000
_cell.length_b   1.000
_cell.length_c   1.000
_cell.angle_alpha   90.00
_cell.angle_beta   90.00
_cell.angle_gamma   90.00
#
_symmetry.space_group_name_H-M   'P 1'
#
loop_
_entity.id
_entity.type
_entity.pdbx_description
1 polymer ?
#
loop_
_entity_poly.entity_id
_entity_poly.type
_entity_poly.pdbx_seq_one_letter_code
_entity_poly.pdbx_strand_id
1 'polypeptide(L)'
;RQDAKRSGAEVMRELWAVIRNFFTKRHIFYYICFIILYRFAEGLVMKIAPLFLRSSREVGGLGLSLTEIGTLNGVFGSAAFVLGSLLAGIYVSKRGLKKTLFSLCIVFNFPFVAYTLLAIYQPENLYLIGAGIVAEYFGYGFGFVGLTLFMMQQIAPGKHQMSHYAFASGIMNLGVMLPGMMSGFFSDLLGYEKFFTYVLLAAVPSLLITYFIPFTHDDEVK
;
A
#
# COMPACT_ATOMS: atom_id res chain seq x y z
N ARG A 1 26.85 -28.33 17.23
CA ARG A 1 25.66 -27.66 17.83
C ARG A 1 26.11 -27.10 19.17
N GLN A 2 26.61 -25.87 19.18
CA GLN A 2 26.82 -25.10 20.39
C GLN A 2 25.91 -23.89 20.30
N ASP A 3 24.69 -24.03 20.81
CA ASP A 3 23.87 -22.89 21.20
C ASP A 3 24.52 -22.29 22.45
N ALA A 4 25.58 -21.51 22.24
CA ALA A 4 26.11 -20.67 23.25
C ALA A 4 25.00 -19.70 23.68
N LYS A 5 24.54 -19.78 24.94
CA LYS A 5 23.62 -18.82 25.54
C LYS A 5 24.23 -17.41 25.38
N ARG A 6 23.79 -16.69 24.37
CA ARG A 6 24.20 -15.30 24.16
C ARG A 6 23.78 -14.48 25.38
N SER A 7 24.69 -13.71 25.93
CA SER A 7 24.38 -12.80 27.03
C SER A 7 23.35 -11.76 26.57
N GLY A 8 22.40 -11.40 27.43
CA GLY A 8 21.42 -10.35 27.14
C GLY A 8 22.08 -9.02 26.67
N ALA A 9 23.27 -8.70 27.20
CA ALA A 9 24.05 -7.54 26.77
C ALA A 9 24.57 -7.66 25.33
N GLU A 10 24.95 -8.86 24.89
CA GLU A 10 25.40 -9.11 23.50
C GLU A 10 24.23 -8.97 22.53
N VAL A 11 23.07 -9.53 22.88
CA VAL A 11 21.84 -9.38 22.06
C VAL A 11 21.46 -7.91 21.93
N MET A 12 21.50 -7.15 23.01
CA MET A 12 21.17 -5.71 22.98
C MET A 12 22.15 -4.93 22.12
N ARG A 13 23.46 -5.24 22.22
CA ARG A 13 24.48 -4.60 21.39
C ARG A 13 24.30 -4.93 19.90
N GLU A 14 23.95 -6.18 19.57
CA GLU A 14 23.64 -6.58 18.19
C GLU A 14 22.39 -5.85 17.66
N LEU A 15 21.33 -5.78 18.44
CA LEU A 15 20.10 -5.05 18.07
C LEU A 15 20.41 -3.56 17.82
N TRP A 16 21.19 -2.92 18.69
CA TRP A 16 21.59 -1.53 18.50
C TRP A 16 22.43 -1.34 17.23
N ALA A 17 23.35 -2.26 16.95
CA ALA A 17 24.15 -2.22 15.73
C ALA A 17 23.29 -2.37 14.47
N VAL A 18 22.25 -3.23 14.49
CA VAL A 18 21.30 -3.41 13.39
C VAL A 18 20.51 -2.12 13.15
N ILE A 19 19.95 -1.52 14.21
CA ILE A 19 19.19 -0.27 14.14
C ILE A 19 20.07 0.86 13.59
N ARG A 20 21.26 1.05 14.15
CA ARG A 20 22.20 2.07 13.69
C ARG A 20 22.55 1.88 12.22
N ASN A 21 22.84 0.65 11.79
CA ASN A 21 23.17 0.33 10.40
C ASN A 21 22.02 0.63 9.45
N PHE A 22 20.76 0.40 9.88
CA PHE A 22 19.57 0.76 9.09
C PHE A 22 19.51 2.26 8.82
N PHE A 23 19.65 3.10 9.88
CA PHE A 23 19.53 4.56 9.75
C PHE A 23 20.76 5.23 9.11
N THR A 24 21.88 4.55 8.97
CA THR A 24 23.07 5.06 8.27
C THR A 24 23.11 4.75 6.78
N LYS A 25 22.12 4.02 6.25
CA LYS A 25 22.04 3.73 4.82
C LYS A 25 21.84 4.99 3.99
N ARG A 26 22.41 4.99 2.78
CA ARG A 26 22.25 6.10 1.83
C ARG A 26 20.76 6.27 1.47
N HIS A 27 20.28 7.49 1.50
CA HIS A 27 18.89 7.87 1.20
C HIS A 27 17.80 7.25 2.10
N ILE A 28 18.15 6.68 3.26
CA ILE A 28 17.19 5.95 4.11
C ILE A 28 15.98 6.81 4.52
N PHE A 29 16.19 8.08 4.85
CA PHE A 29 15.09 8.99 5.22
C PHE A 29 14.13 9.22 4.03
N TYR A 30 14.66 9.34 2.81
CA TYR A 30 13.84 9.42 1.62
C TYR A 30 13.04 8.14 1.41
N TYR A 31 13.66 6.98 1.61
CA TYR A 31 13.00 5.68 1.50
C TYR A 31 11.91 5.48 2.57
N ILE A 32 12.13 5.95 3.79
CA ILE A 32 11.12 5.95 4.86
C ILE A 32 9.92 6.82 4.46
N CYS A 33 10.16 8.04 4.01
CA CYS A 33 9.10 8.92 3.51
C CYS A 33 8.35 8.29 2.32
N PHE A 34 9.07 7.66 1.38
CA PHE A 34 8.48 6.95 0.27
C PHE A 34 7.56 5.81 0.73
N ILE A 35 8.02 4.94 1.64
CA ILE A 35 7.22 3.82 2.14
C ILE A 35 5.93 4.32 2.80
N ILE A 36 6.02 5.36 3.63
CA ILE A 36 4.86 5.93 4.33
C ILE A 36 3.89 6.55 3.33
N LEU A 37 4.38 7.40 2.41
CA LEU A 37 3.54 8.11 1.47
C LEU A 37 2.95 7.20 0.40
N TYR A 38 3.66 6.14 0.00
CA TYR A 38 3.18 5.17 -0.99
C TYR A 38 1.84 4.56 -0.59
N ARG A 39 1.64 4.27 0.70
CA ARG A 39 0.44 3.63 1.24
C ARG A 39 -0.49 4.59 2.00
N PHE A 40 -0.18 5.88 2.03
CA PHE A 40 -0.93 6.85 2.83
C PHE A 40 -2.40 6.93 2.42
N ALA A 41 -2.68 7.09 1.12
CA ALA A 41 -4.04 7.15 0.60
C ALA A 41 -4.81 5.84 0.80
N GLU A 42 -4.15 4.69 0.62
CA GLU A 42 -4.72 3.37 0.92
C GLU A 42 -5.12 3.27 2.39
N GLY A 43 -4.29 3.76 3.32
CA GLY A 43 -4.60 3.75 4.75
C GLY A 43 -5.90 4.50 5.07
N LEU A 44 -6.16 5.62 4.39
CA LEU A 44 -7.43 6.34 4.50
C LEU A 44 -8.61 5.50 4.00
N VAL A 45 -8.48 4.90 2.81
CA VAL A 45 -9.56 4.15 2.15
C VAL A 45 -9.88 2.85 2.87
N MET A 46 -8.87 2.11 3.30
CA MET A 46 -8.99 0.76 3.85
C MET A 46 -10.00 0.65 5.01
N LYS A 47 -10.17 1.71 5.79
CA LYS A 47 -11.13 1.76 6.90
C LYS A 47 -12.50 2.24 6.49
N ILE A 48 -12.57 3.14 5.52
CA ILE A 48 -13.82 3.81 5.13
C ILE A 48 -14.55 3.06 4.00
N ALA A 49 -13.82 2.39 3.09
CA ALA A 49 -14.43 1.67 1.98
C ALA A 49 -15.49 0.64 2.44
N PRO A 50 -15.26 -0.24 3.43
CA PRO A 50 -16.29 -1.16 3.92
C PRO A 50 -17.50 -0.45 4.50
N LEU A 51 -17.30 0.67 5.20
CA LEU A 51 -18.40 1.48 5.76
C LEU A 51 -19.20 2.14 4.64
N PHE A 52 -18.55 2.73 3.65
CA PHE A 52 -19.17 3.33 2.48
C PHE A 52 -20.02 2.31 1.69
N LEU A 53 -19.50 1.12 1.46
CA LEU A 53 -20.23 0.06 0.75
C LEU A 53 -21.48 -0.36 1.53
N ARG A 54 -21.41 -0.39 2.87
CA ARG A 54 -22.48 -0.87 3.76
C ARG A 54 -23.52 0.19 4.10
N SER A 55 -23.11 1.45 4.30
CA SER A 55 -23.98 2.55 4.74
C SER A 55 -25.14 2.76 3.76
N SER A 56 -26.29 3.20 4.30
CA SER A 56 -27.46 3.48 3.49
C SER A 56 -27.20 4.63 2.48
N ARG A 57 -27.95 4.62 1.39
CA ARG A 57 -27.86 5.67 0.35
C ARG A 57 -28.25 7.05 0.88
N GLU A 58 -29.13 7.11 1.87
CA GLU A 58 -29.53 8.35 2.54
C GLU A 58 -28.37 9.13 3.17
N VAL A 59 -27.35 8.41 3.64
CA VAL A 59 -26.13 9.00 4.18
C VAL A 59 -24.96 8.99 3.18
N GLY A 60 -25.25 8.77 1.91
CA GLY A 60 -24.25 8.79 0.84
C GLY A 60 -23.46 7.48 0.65
N GLY A 61 -23.87 6.38 1.29
CA GLY A 61 -23.32 5.05 1.08
C GLY A 61 -23.95 4.31 -0.10
N LEU A 62 -23.53 3.07 -0.37
CA LEU A 62 -24.05 2.26 -1.47
C LEU A 62 -25.13 1.25 -1.05
N GLY A 63 -25.32 1.02 0.25
CA GLY A 63 -26.39 0.18 0.79
C GLY A 63 -26.25 -1.31 0.49
N LEU A 64 -25.04 -1.81 0.24
CA LEU A 64 -24.82 -3.22 -0.06
C LEU A 64 -25.05 -4.11 1.18
N SER A 65 -25.56 -5.31 0.94
CA SER A 65 -25.64 -6.37 1.95
C SER A 65 -24.27 -6.93 2.30
N LEU A 66 -24.14 -7.54 3.47
CA LEU A 66 -22.89 -8.21 3.89
C LEU A 66 -22.50 -9.36 2.95
N THR A 67 -23.50 -10.05 2.36
CA THR A 67 -23.27 -11.14 1.41
C THR A 67 -22.69 -10.61 0.10
N GLU A 68 -23.21 -9.49 -0.43
CA GLU A 68 -22.68 -8.85 -1.63
C GLU A 68 -21.25 -8.36 -1.41
N ILE A 69 -20.99 -7.65 -0.30
CA ILE A 69 -19.66 -7.18 0.07
C ILE A 69 -18.69 -8.36 0.24
N GLY A 70 -19.12 -9.43 0.95
CA GLY A 70 -18.33 -10.63 1.16
C GLY A 70 -17.98 -11.35 -0.13
N THR A 71 -18.93 -11.45 -1.07
CA THR A 71 -18.71 -12.05 -2.39
C THR A 71 -17.78 -11.20 -3.25
N LEU A 72 -18.02 -9.89 -3.32
CA LEU A 72 -17.20 -8.98 -4.13
C LEU A 72 -15.76 -8.91 -3.62
N ASN A 73 -15.56 -8.72 -2.32
CA ASN A 73 -14.21 -8.63 -1.74
C ASN A 73 -13.54 -10.00 -1.62
N GLY A 74 -14.26 -10.99 -1.10
CA GLY A 74 -13.69 -12.31 -0.76
C GLY A 74 -13.41 -13.18 -1.98
N VAL A 75 -14.28 -13.18 -2.99
CA VAL A 75 -14.10 -14.02 -4.19
C VAL A 75 -13.45 -13.21 -5.31
N PHE A 76 -14.14 -12.20 -5.82
CA PHE A 76 -13.67 -11.45 -6.99
C PHE A 76 -12.46 -10.56 -6.67
N GLY A 77 -12.47 -9.88 -5.52
CA GLY A 77 -11.36 -9.06 -5.07
C GLY A 77 -10.09 -9.90 -4.83
N SER A 78 -10.20 -11.00 -4.09
CA SER A 78 -9.03 -11.87 -3.85
C SER A 78 -8.44 -12.44 -5.14
N ALA A 79 -9.28 -12.86 -6.10
CA ALA A 79 -8.82 -13.33 -7.41
C ALA A 79 -8.12 -12.19 -8.18
N ALA A 80 -8.69 -10.99 -8.16
CA ALA A 80 -8.10 -9.81 -8.81
C ALA A 80 -6.75 -9.41 -8.17
N PHE A 81 -6.64 -9.48 -6.84
CA PHE A 81 -5.39 -9.23 -6.13
C PHE A 81 -4.28 -10.20 -6.56
N VAL A 82 -4.58 -11.50 -6.58
CA VAL A 82 -3.62 -12.53 -7.02
C VAL A 82 -3.19 -12.29 -8.46
N LEU A 83 -4.15 -12.04 -9.36
CA LEU A 83 -3.88 -11.77 -10.77
C LEU A 83 -3.00 -10.50 -10.93
N GLY A 84 -3.35 -9.43 -10.24
CA GLY A 84 -2.56 -8.19 -10.22
C GLY A 84 -1.13 -8.42 -9.76
N SER A 85 -0.95 -9.16 -8.66
CA SER A 85 0.37 -9.46 -8.11
C SER A 85 1.23 -10.30 -9.07
N LEU A 86 0.66 -11.32 -9.71
CA LEU A 86 1.35 -12.15 -10.70
C LEU A 86 1.77 -11.34 -11.93
N LEU A 87 0.86 -10.52 -12.47
CA LEU A 87 1.15 -9.67 -13.61
C LEU A 87 2.21 -8.61 -13.28
N ALA A 88 2.19 -8.04 -12.09
CA ALA A 88 3.22 -7.12 -11.62
C ALA A 88 4.59 -7.79 -11.54
N GLY A 89 4.66 -9.01 -11.00
CA GLY A 89 5.88 -9.81 -10.96
C GLY A 89 6.48 -10.03 -12.35
N ILE A 90 5.65 -10.44 -13.32
CA ILE A 90 6.06 -10.62 -14.73
C ILE A 90 6.50 -9.27 -15.35
N TYR A 91 5.78 -8.21 -15.07
CA TYR A 91 6.07 -6.88 -15.60
C TYR A 91 7.43 -6.36 -15.10
N VAL A 92 7.68 -6.48 -13.79
CA VAL A 92 8.96 -6.08 -13.18
C VAL A 92 10.10 -6.97 -13.62
N SER A 93 9.91 -8.29 -13.71
CA SER A 93 10.98 -9.22 -14.15
C SER A 93 11.49 -8.94 -15.56
N LYS A 94 10.62 -8.43 -16.45
CA LYS A 94 10.99 -8.12 -17.84
C LYS A 94 11.64 -6.74 -18.02
N ARG A 95 11.32 -5.76 -17.16
CA ARG A 95 11.70 -4.35 -17.38
C ARG A 95 12.58 -3.76 -16.29
N GLY A 96 12.72 -4.47 -15.18
CA GLY A 96 13.38 -3.99 -13.96
C GLY A 96 12.50 -3.08 -13.11
N LEU A 97 12.77 -3.07 -11.82
CA LEU A 97 11.98 -2.31 -10.83
C LEU A 97 12.10 -0.80 -11.07
N LYS A 98 13.32 -0.31 -11.34
CA LYS A 98 13.59 1.12 -11.54
C LYS A 98 12.73 1.75 -12.63
N LYS A 99 12.51 1.02 -13.74
CA LYS A 99 11.70 1.52 -14.87
C LYS A 99 10.19 1.37 -14.64
N THR A 100 9.79 0.46 -13.76
CA THR A 100 8.37 0.08 -13.58
C THR A 100 7.75 0.65 -12.32
N LEU A 101 8.54 1.05 -11.30
CA LEU A 101 8.03 1.46 -9.99
C LEU A 101 7.01 2.59 -10.06
N PHE A 102 7.23 3.59 -10.92
CA PHE A 102 6.29 4.69 -11.06
C PHE A 102 4.94 4.24 -11.66
N SER A 103 4.96 3.37 -12.68
CA SER A 103 3.72 2.81 -13.24
C SER A 103 2.99 1.89 -12.26
N LEU A 104 3.73 1.15 -11.42
CA LEU A 104 3.15 0.36 -10.33
C LEU A 104 2.44 1.26 -9.30
N CYS A 105 3.05 2.40 -8.97
CA CYS A 105 2.45 3.40 -8.08
C CYS A 105 1.18 4.03 -8.67
N ILE A 106 1.16 4.32 -9.97
CA ILE A 106 -0.04 4.83 -10.66
C ILE A 106 -1.17 3.81 -10.56
N VAL A 107 -0.91 2.54 -10.92
CA VAL A 107 -1.92 1.47 -10.89
C VAL A 107 -2.40 1.22 -9.46
N PHE A 108 -1.54 1.38 -8.45
CA PHE A 108 -1.89 1.26 -7.04
C PHE A 108 -2.89 2.34 -6.58
N ASN A 109 -2.71 3.57 -7.06
CA ASN A 109 -3.55 4.71 -6.65
C ASN A 109 -4.77 4.94 -7.57
N PHE A 110 -4.75 4.43 -8.80
CA PHE A 110 -5.83 4.61 -9.79
C PHE A 110 -7.22 4.18 -9.29
N PRO A 111 -7.38 3.08 -8.53
CA PRO A 111 -8.68 2.64 -8.02
C PRO A 111 -9.38 3.66 -7.11
N PHE A 112 -8.66 4.60 -6.49
CA PHE A 112 -9.29 5.63 -5.68
C PHE A 112 -10.16 6.57 -6.52
N VAL A 113 -9.87 6.70 -7.82
CA VAL A 113 -10.77 7.35 -8.78
C VAL A 113 -12.10 6.60 -8.88
N ALA A 114 -12.07 5.27 -8.91
CA ALA A 114 -13.30 4.46 -8.97
C ALA A 114 -14.16 4.68 -7.71
N TYR A 115 -13.57 4.68 -6.50
CA TYR A 115 -14.32 5.00 -5.28
C TYR A 115 -14.89 6.41 -5.26
N THR A 116 -14.15 7.38 -5.76
CA THR A 116 -14.65 8.76 -5.89
C THR A 116 -15.85 8.81 -6.83
N LEU A 117 -15.78 8.15 -7.98
CA LEU A 117 -16.89 8.08 -8.92
C LEU A 117 -18.09 7.32 -8.34
N LEU A 118 -17.87 6.22 -7.60
CA LEU A 118 -18.94 5.49 -6.91
C LEU A 118 -19.60 6.37 -5.83
N ALA A 119 -18.87 7.21 -5.14
CA ALA A 119 -19.40 8.10 -4.12
C ALA A 119 -20.20 9.28 -4.74
N ILE A 120 -19.78 9.80 -5.89
CA ILE A 120 -20.46 10.90 -6.59
C ILE A 120 -21.74 10.39 -7.27
N TYR A 121 -21.65 9.30 -8.04
CA TYR A 121 -22.75 8.84 -8.88
C TYR A 121 -23.69 7.86 -8.19
N GLN A 122 -23.27 7.21 -7.11
CA GLN A 122 -24.04 6.23 -6.32
C GLN A 122 -24.83 5.24 -7.19
N PRO A 123 -24.20 4.50 -8.11
CA PRO A 123 -24.89 3.61 -9.02
C PRO A 123 -25.66 2.52 -8.26
N GLU A 124 -26.80 2.09 -8.79
CA GLU A 124 -27.57 0.95 -8.25
C GLU A 124 -27.07 -0.38 -8.81
N ASN A 125 -26.39 -0.33 -9.94
CA ASN A 125 -25.94 -1.53 -10.65
C ASN A 125 -24.76 -2.19 -9.90
N LEU A 126 -25.03 -3.38 -9.35
CA LEU A 126 -24.02 -4.16 -8.58
C LEU A 126 -22.80 -4.52 -9.42
N TYR A 127 -22.93 -4.72 -10.74
CA TYR A 127 -21.80 -5.01 -11.62
C TYR A 127 -20.84 -3.81 -11.72
N LEU A 128 -21.39 -2.59 -11.76
CA LEU A 128 -20.59 -1.38 -11.82
C LEU A 128 -19.84 -1.15 -10.49
N ILE A 129 -20.52 -1.36 -9.37
CA ILE A 129 -19.89 -1.32 -8.03
C ILE A 129 -18.81 -2.39 -7.92
N GLY A 130 -19.14 -3.62 -8.35
CA GLY A 130 -18.20 -4.74 -8.36
C GLY A 130 -16.96 -4.48 -9.21
N ALA A 131 -17.12 -3.85 -10.38
CA ALA A 131 -15.98 -3.46 -11.21
C ALA A 131 -15.02 -2.49 -10.49
N GLY A 132 -15.56 -1.52 -9.73
CA GLY A 132 -14.76 -0.62 -8.90
C GLY A 132 -13.94 -1.36 -7.82
N ILE A 133 -14.60 -2.30 -7.12
CA ILE A 133 -13.96 -3.12 -6.08
C ILE A 133 -12.88 -4.05 -6.70
N VAL A 134 -13.18 -4.71 -7.81
CA VAL A 134 -12.22 -5.58 -8.53
C VAL A 134 -11.02 -4.77 -9.00
N ALA A 135 -11.24 -3.56 -9.52
CA ALA A 135 -10.16 -2.66 -9.92
C ALA A 135 -9.28 -2.25 -8.74
N GLU A 136 -9.87 -1.99 -7.55
CA GLU A 136 -9.12 -1.70 -6.32
C GLU A 136 -8.20 -2.85 -5.93
N TYR A 137 -8.74 -4.05 -5.81
CA TYR A 137 -7.96 -5.22 -5.41
C TYR A 137 -6.87 -5.58 -6.42
N PHE A 138 -7.17 -5.43 -7.72
CA PHE A 138 -6.17 -5.59 -8.78
C PHE A 138 -5.05 -4.56 -8.64
N GLY A 139 -5.41 -3.29 -8.52
CA GLY A 139 -4.44 -2.19 -8.35
C GLY A 139 -3.60 -2.36 -7.09
N TYR A 140 -4.22 -2.78 -6.00
CA TYR A 140 -3.53 -3.12 -4.75
C TYR A 140 -2.53 -4.25 -4.95
N GLY A 141 -2.95 -5.38 -5.51
CA GLY A 141 -2.05 -6.50 -5.78
C GLY A 141 -0.89 -6.11 -6.72
N PHE A 142 -1.20 -5.39 -7.79
CA PHE A 142 -0.22 -4.95 -8.78
C PHE A 142 0.81 -3.97 -8.20
N GLY A 143 0.36 -2.93 -7.50
CA GLY A 143 1.25 -1.89 -6.99
C GLY A 143 2.01 -2.29 -5.72
N PHE A 144 1.43 -3.15 -4.87
CA PHE A 144 2.06 -3.64 -3.64
C PHE A 144 3.34 -4.44 -3.92
N VAL A 145 3.40 -5.16 -5.03
CA VAL A 145 4.62 -5.86 -5.48
C VAL A 145 5.76 -4.87 -5.68
N GLY A 146 5.50 -3.71 -6.26
CA GLY A 146 6.53 -2.67 -6.45
C GLY A 146 7.13 -2.19 -5.14
N LEU A 147 6.30 -1.89 -4.14
CA LEU A 147 6.76 -1.47 -2.81
C LEU A 147 7.57 -2.56 -2.11
N THR A 148 7.08 -3.80 -2.16
CA THR A 148 7.75 -4.95 -1.54
C THR A 148 9.12 -5.19 -2.18
N LEU A 149 9.20 -5.21 -3.50
CA LEU A 149 10.46 -5.38 -4.22
C LEU A 149 11.41 -4.20 -3.96
N PHE A 150 10.89 -2.97 -3.88
CA PHE A 150 11.71 -1.81 -3.52
C PHE A 150 12.35 -1.96 -2.14
N MET A 151 11.57 -2.37 -1.13
CA MET A 151 12.11 -2.62 0.21
C MET A 151 13.17 -3.72 0.19
N MET A 152 12.95 -4.79 -0.59
CA MET A 152 13.90 -5.90 -0.69
C MET A 152 15.18 -5.52 -1.41
N GLN A 153 15.11 -4.71 -2.49
CA GLN A 153 16.26 -4.38 -3.33
C GLN A 153 17.02 -3.14 -2.86
N GLN A 154 16.34 -2.13 -2.33
CA GLN A 154 16.97 -0.84 -2.02
C GLN A 154 17.24 -0.65 -0.51
N ILE A 155 16.42 -1.25 0.36
CA ILE A 155 16.54 -1.05 1.81
C ILE A 155 17.15 -2.26 2.51
N ALA A 156 16.73 -3.47 2.16
CA ALA A 156 17.17 -4.68 2.84
C ALA A 156 18.66 -5.02 2.62
N PRO A 157 19.31 -4.81 1.45
CA PRO A 157 20.63 -5.35 1.17
C PRO A 157 21.68 -5.00 2.23
N GLY A 158 22.56 -5.98 2.51
CA GLY A 158 23.66 -5.86 3.47
C GLY A 158 23.68 -6.95 4.53
N LYS A 159 24.54 -6.80 5.53
CA LYS A 159 24.79 -7.81 6.58
C LYS A 159 23.54 -8.22 7.37
N HIS A 160 22.55 -7.31 7.51
CA HIS A 160 21.35 -7.52 8.32
C HIS A 160 20.07 -7.46 7.48
N GLN A 161 20.10 -8.10 6.29
CA GLN A 161 19.03 -8.01 5.27
C GLN A 161 17.64 -8.29 5.84
N MET A 162 17.45 -9.40 6.55
CA MET A 162 16.14 -9.78 7.10
C MET A 162 15.62 -8.77 8.13
N SER A 163 16.51 -8.29 9.02
CA SER A 163 16.15 -7.30 10.02
C SER A 163 15.80 -5.95 9.39
N HIS A 164 16.54 -5.52 8.38
CA HIS A 164 16.26 -4.27 7.66
C HIS A 164 14.94 -4.33 6.88
N TYR A 165 14.64 -5.48 6.27
CA TYR A 165 13.34 -5.70 5.63
C TYR A 165 12.20 -5.67 6.67
N ALA A 166 12.39 -6.28 7.85
CA ALA A 166 11.41 -6.25 8.93
C ALA A 166 11.16 -4.82 9.44
N PHE A 167 12.21 -4.00 9.61
CA PHE A 167 12.05 -2.58 9.97
C PHE A 167 11.28 -1.80 8.90
N ALA A 168 11.63 -1.97 7.62
CA ALA A 168 10.93 -1.33 6.53
C ALA A 168 9.45 -1.74 6.49
N SER A 169 9.14 -3.02 6.71
CA SER A 169 7.76 -3.53 6.80
C SER A 169 7.00 -2.97 7.99
N GLY A 170 7.66 -2.79 9.14
CA GLY A 170 7.08 -2.10 10.30
C GLY A 170 6.72 -0.65 9.99
N ILE A 171 7.61 0.09 9.35
CA ILE A 171 7.38 1.47 8.89
C ILE A 171 6.23 1.52 7.87
N MET A 172 6.19 0.58 6.93
CA MET A 172 5.11 0.44 5.96
C MET A 172 3.74 0.28 6.63
N ASN A 173 3.66 -0.54 7.69
CA ASN A 173 2.41 -0.71 8.43
C ASN A 173 2.00 0.57 9.19
N LEU A 174 2.96 1.31 9.76
CA LEU A 174 2.67 2.63 10.35
C LEU A 174 2.14 3.61 9.29
N GLY A 175 2.66 3.57 8.06
CA GLY A 175 2.19 4.37 6.94
C GLY A 175 0.73 4.14 6.56
N VAL A 176 0.16 2.96 6.87
CA VAL A 176 -1.27 2.63 6.71
C VAL A 176 -2.07 2.93 7.98
N MET A 177 -1.51 2.57 9.14
CA MET A 177 -2.23 2.71 10.41
C MET A 177 -2.51 4.16 10.78
N LEU A 178 -1.54 5.05 10.63
CA LEU A 178 -1.68 6.46 11.01
C LEU A 178 -2.81 7.16 10.23
N PRO A 179 -2.84 7.16 8.88
CA PRO A 179 -3.97 7.71 8.14
C PRO A 179 -5.28 6.95 8.42
N GLY A 180 -5.21 5.63 8.60
CA GLY A 180 -6.39 4.82 8.96
C GLY A 180 -7.04 5.23 10.29
N MET A 181 -6.27 5.65 11.28
CA MET A 181 -6.80 6.16 12.56
C MET A 181 -7.54 7.51 12.39
N MET A 182 -7.11 8.32 11.43
CA MET A 182 -7.69 9.64 11.17
C MET A 182 -8.86 9.57 10.18
N SER A 183 -8.98 8.49 9.42
CA SER A 183 -9.93 8.37 8.30
C SER A 183 -11.38 8.50 8.72
N GLY A 184 -11.75 7.94 9.90
CA GLY A 184 -13.10 8.07 10.46
C GLY A 184 -13.46 9.53 10.69
N PHE A 185 -12.61 10.28 11.39
CA PHE A 185 -12.84 11.71 11.65
C PHE A 185 -13.01 12.52 10.36
N PHE A 186 -12.15 12.28 9.35
CA PHE A 186 -12.28 12.96 8.06
C PHE A 186 -13.54 12.55 7.29
N SER A 187 -13.91 11.26 7.34
CA SER A 187 -15.13 10.77 6.70
C SER A 187 -16.39 11.36 7.33
N ASP A 188 -16.43 11.45 8.65
CA ASP A 188 -17.58 12.04 9.39
C ASP A 188 -17.71 13.54 9.11
N LEU A 189 -16.59 14.25 9.03
CA LEU A 189 -16.57 15.69 8.77
C LEU A 189 -16.92 16.05 7.33
N LEU A 190 -16.44 15.28 6.36
CA LEU A 190 -16.53 15.59 4.93
C LEU A 190 -17.71 14.91 4.23
N GLY A 191 -18.21 13.79 4.76
CA GLY A 191 -19.06 12.85 4.05
C GLY A 191 -18.29 12.05 2.98
N TYR A 192 -18.88 10.95 2.47
CA TYR A 192 -18.17 10.01 1.59
C TYR A 192 -17.65 10.63 0.30
N GLU A 193 -18.44 11.46 -0.38
CA GLU A 193 -18.07 12.09 -1.66
C GLU A 193 -16.80 12.94 -1.54
N LYS A 194 -16.80 13.89 -0.59
CA LYS A 194 -15.65 14.76 -0.37
C LYS A 194 -14.47 14.02 0.23
N PHE A 195 -14.74 13.00 1.06
CA PHE A 195 -13.69 12.17 1.62
C PHE A 195 -12.91 11.44 0.52
N PHE A 196 -13.57 10.75 -0.42
CA PHE A 196 -12.87 10.07 -1.51
C PHE A 196 -12.21 11.06 -2.47
N THR A 197 -12.77 12.25 -2.67
CA THR A 197 -12.10 13.33 -3.40
C THR A 197 -10.81 13.77 -2.68
N TYR A 198 -10.85 13.90 -1.36
CA TYR A 198 -9.67 14.18 -0.54
C TYR A 198 -8.61 13.06 -0.65
N VAL A 199 -9.01 11.80 -0.71
CA VAL A 199 -8.10 10.66 -0.92
C VAL A 199 -7.31 10.80 -2.22
N LEU A 200 -7.94 11.27 -3.32
CA LEU A 200 -7.23 11.52 -4.57
C LEU A 200 -6.13 12.59 -4.41
N LEU A 201 -6.41 13.64 -3.66
CA LEU A 201 -5.39 14.65 -3.34
C LEU A 201 -4.28 14.08 -2.45
N ALA A 202 -4.64 13.24 -1.48
CA ALA A 202 -3.71 12.54 -0.60
C ALA A 202 -2.83 11.51 -1.33
N ALA A 203 -3.23 11.04 -2.51
CA ALA A 203 -2.44 10.17 -3.37
C ALA A 203 -1.34 10.90 -4.16
N VAL A 204 -1.47 12.22 -4.38
CA VAL A 204 -0.49 13.00 -5.16
C VAL A 204 0.92 12.95 -4.58
N PRO A 205 1.15 13.10 -3.25
CA PRO A 205 2.48 12.96 -2.66
C PRO A 205 3.15 11.62 -2.95
N SER A 206 2.38 10.52 -3.00
CA SER A 206 2.94 9.19 -3.32
C SER A 206 3.48 9.12 -4.75
N LEU A 207 2.78 9.73 -5.70
CA LEU A 207 3.22 9.82 -7.09
C LEU A 207 4.47 10.68 -7.23
N LEU A 208 4.49 11.85 -6.57
CA LEU A 208 5.63 12.75 -6.61
C LEU A 208 6.88 12.12 -6.01
N ILE A 209 6.79 11.54 -4.81
CA ILE A 209 7.95 10.94 -4.17
C ILE A 209 8.45 9.71 -4.94
N THR A 210 7.56 8.93 -5.57
CA THR A 210 7.92 7.79 -6.40
C THR A 210 8.63 8.21 -7.68
N TYR A 211 8.19 9.30 -8.30
CA TYR A 211 8.82 9.80 -9.54
C TYR A 211 10.29 10.21 -9.33
N PHE A 212 10.60 10.83 -8.19
CA PHE A 212 11.95 11.32 -7.88
C PHE A 212 12.78 10.34 -7.04
N ILE A 213 12.31 9.11 -6.81
CA ILE A 213 12.99 8.20 -5.90
C ILE A 213 14.38 7.80 -6.41
N PRO A 214 15.45 8.00 -5.61
CA PRO A 214 16.77 7.56 -5.98
C PRO A 214 16.90 6.03 -5.85
N PHE A 215 17.62 5.40 -6.76
CA PHE A 215 18.01 3.99 -6.68
C PHE A 215 19.49 3.90 -6.34
N THR A 216 19.81 3.11 -5.32
CA THR A 216 21.19 2.90 -4.85
C THR A 216 21.77 1.60 -5.40
N HIS A 217 20.91 0.60 -5.64
CA HIS A 217 21.28 -0.69 -6.20
C HIS A 217 20.59 -0.85 -7.56
N ASP A 218 21.36 -1.21 -8.58
CA ASP A 218 20.81 -1.45 -9.90
C ASP A 218 20.05 -2.78 -9.96
N ASP A 219 19.06 -2.85 -10.85
CA ASP A 219 18.34 -4.09 -11.13
C ASP A 219 19.28 -5.08 -11.81
N GLU A 220 19.52 -6.23 -11.21
CA GLU A 220 20.05 -7.39 -11.93
C GLU A 220 18.94 -7.96 -12.81
N VAL A 221 18.70 -7.33 -13.97
CA VAL A 221 17.84 -7.88 -15.02
C VAL A 221 18.65 -9.00 -15.69
N LYS A 222 18.33 -10.25 -15.35
CA LYS A 222 18.84 -11.43 -16.07
C LYS A 222 18.07 -11.65 -17.34
#